data_373415d8606f57796b148a6a9346c7d4
#
_entry.id   373415d8606f57796b148a6a9346c7d4
#
_cell.length_a   1.000
_cell.length_b   1.000
_cell.length_c   1.000
_cell.angle_alpha   90.00
_cell.angle_beta   90.00
_cell.angle_gamma   90.00
#
_symmetry.space_group_name_H-M   'P 1'
#
loop_
_entity.id
_entity.type
_entity.pdbx_description
1 polymer ?
#
loop_
_entity_poly.entity_id
_entity_poly.type
_entity_poly.pdbx_seq_one_letter_code
_entity_poly.pdbx_strand_id
1 'polypeptide(L)'
;AGVKIYKTLGECYADFSPDLCCISAPIQFHTRYTLYALTHGSSVLCEKPLSADWRDAGLITTEAEKRGLFVMSGYQWSHSHAILSLKKDILAGKFGAPVSMKTIILWPRRQSYFKRGSGWAGTKYASDGTPVFDSVANNAAAHYLHNMLYLLGDKLDTAATPDSVDAELFRANPIENFDTSLIRANFGGGVSALFIASHAIAKNVNPRFEYAFENGTVYYDQDGCGSVIRAKMKDGETIEYGDPFEHDANKVDIAVNNASVD
;
A
#
# COMPACT_ATOMS: atom_id res chain seq x y z
N ALA A 1 11.12 29.12 -14.82
CA ALA A 1 11.68 28.22 -15.82
C ALA A 1 10.65 27.13 -16.08
N GLY A 2 10.33 26.87 -17.38
CA GLY A 2 9.37 25.82 -17.74
C GLY A 2 9.97 24.45 -17.50
N VAL A 3 9.15 23.48 -17.07
CA VAL A 3 9.55 22.07 -16.98
C VAL A 3 9.63 21.49 -18.38
N LYS A 4 10.72 20.81 -18.70
CA LYS A 4 10.88 20.14 -19.99
C LYS A 4 10.03 18.85 -19.99
N ILE A 5 9.25 18.64 -21.05
CA ILE A 5 8.36 17.48 -21.22
C ILE A 5 8.92 16.60 -22.33
N TYR A 6 9.00 15.30 -22.08
CA TYR A 6 9.45 14.27 -23.02
C TYR A 6 8.30 13.31 -23.35
N LYS A 7 8.29 12.76 -24.53
CA LYS A 7 7.28 11.79 -24.97
C LYS A 7 7.55 10.39 -24.41
N THR A 8 8.80 10.08 -24.14
CA THR A 8 9.22 8.76 -23.65
C THR A 8 10.29 8.88 -22.56
N LEU A 9 10.41 7.87 -21.72
CA LEU A 9 11.53 7.76 -20.78
C LEU A 9 12.88 7.76 -21.50
N GLY A 10 12.97 7.09 -22.65
CA GLY A 10 14.20 7.06 -23.46
C GLY A 10 14.68 8.44 -23.88
N GLU A 11 13.79 9.31 -24.36
CA GLU A 11 14.12 10.69 -24.68
C GLU A 11 14.57 11.49 -23.45
N CYS A 12 13.92 11.27 -22.31
CA CYS A 12 14.27 11.93 -21.05
C CYS A 12 15.69 11.53 -20.62
N TYR A 13 15.99 10.25 -20.56
CA TYR A 13 17.29 9.74 -20.11
C TYR A 13 18.44 9.96 -21.14
N ALA A 14 18.12 10.19 -22.40
CA ALA A 14 19.10 10.61 -23.39
C ALA A 14 19.58 12.06 -23.19
N ASP A 15 18.75 12.90 -22.60
CA ASP A 15 19.02 14.33 -22.39
C ASP A 15 19.41 14.64 -20.92
N PHE A 16 18.99 13.81 -19.97
CA PHE A 16 19.11 14.06 -18.55
C PHE A 16 19.32 12.76 -17.76
N SER A 17 20.15 12.80 -16.73
CA SER A 17 20.42 11.66 -15.83
C SER A 17 19.88 11.96 -14.43
N PRO A 18 18.62 11.67 -14.15
CA PRO A 18 18.01 11.95 -12.85
C PRO A 18 18.52 11.00 -11.76
N ASP A 19 18.76 11.51 -10.55
CA ASP A 19 19.08 10.69 -9.38
C ASP A 19 17.86 9.91 -8.87
N LEU A 20 16.65 10.48 -9.07
CA LEU A 20 15.38 9.89 -8.64
C LEU A 20 14.33 9.95 -9.75
N CYS A 21 13.71 8.81 -10.02
CA CYS A 21 12.56 8.69 -10.92
C CYS A 21 11.28 8.41 -10.11
N CYS A 22 10.28 9.30 -10.21
CA CYS A 22 8.96 9.09 -9.63
C CYS A 22 8.01 8.49 -10.67
N ILE A 23 7.44 7.32 -10.38
CA ILE A 23 6.55 6.58 -11.28
C ILE A 23 5.13 6.59 -10.73
N SER A 24 4.22 7.34 -11.38
CA SER A 24 2.78 7.42 -11.09
C SER A 24 1.92 6.90 -12.25
N ALA A 25 2.43 5.93 -12.98
CA ALA A 25 1.78 5.30 -14.12
C ALA A 25 0.76 4.22 -13.67
N PRO A 26 -0.09 3.69 -14.58
CA PRO A 26 -0.87 2.48 -14.31
C PRO A 26 -0.01 1.25 -14.01
N ILE A 27 -0.55 0.31 -13.22
CA ILE A 27 0.17 -0.85 -12.64
C ILE A 27 1.01 -1.64 -13.66
N GLN A 28 0.48 -1.86 -14.86
CA GLN A 28 1.18 -2.62 -15.92
C GLN A 28 2.51 -2.00 -16.37
N PHE A 29 2.74 -0.72 -16.05
CA PHE A 29 3.98 -0.02 -16.42
C PHE A 29 5.00 0.01 -15.27
N HIS A 30 4.61 -0.27 -14.03
CA HIS A 30 5.46 -0.12 -12.86
C HIS A 30 6.77 -0.91 -12.98
N THR A 31 6.70 -2.21 -13.23
CA THR A 31 7.88 -3.07 -13.38
C THR A 31 8.81 -2.56 -14.47
N ARG A 32 8.27 -2.33 -15.67
CA ARG A 32 9.08 -1.91 -16.83
C ARG A 32 9.77 -0.57 -16.59
N TYR A 33 9.05 0.41 -16.08
CA TYR A 33 9.61 1.74 -15.87
C TYR A 33 10.58 1.76 -14.69
N THR A 34 10.32 1.00 -13.63
CA THR A 34 11.24 0.86 -12.50
C THR A 34 12.56 0.23 -12.93
N LEU A 35 12.53 -0.90 -13.64
CA LEU A 35 13.73 -1.54 -14.15
C LEU A 35 14.48 -0.64 -15.13
N TYR A 36 13.76 0.10 -15.99
CA TYR A 36 14.37 1.05 -16.89
C TYR A 36 15.13 2.15 -16.12
N ALA A 37 14.51 2.78 -15.14
CA ALA A 37 15.12 3.82 -14.32
C ALA A 37 16.36 3.30 -13.56
N LEU A 38 16.24 2.13 -12.90
CA LEU A 38 17.37 1.50 -12.21
C LEU A 38 18.54 1.21 -13.15
N THR A 39 18.26 0.67 -14.35
CA THR A 39 19.32 0.36 -15.33
C THR A 39 20.02 1.62 -15.88
N HIS A 40 19.42 2.79 -15.73
CA HIS A 40 19.97 4.08 -16.11
C HIS A 40 20.50 4.91 -14.92
N GLY A 41 20.63 4.28 -13.73
CA GLY A 41 21.30 4.88 -12.57
C GLY A 41 20.40 5.70 -11.64
N SER A 42 19.08 5.70 -11.83
CA SER A 42 18.15 6.39 -10.94
C SER A 42 17.62 5.47 -9.84
N SER A 43 17.56 5.95 -8.61
CA SER A 43 16.67 5.41 -7.58
C SER A 43 15.22 5.66 -7.95
N VAL A 44 14.28 4.90 -7.38
CA VAL A 44 12.88 4.95 -7.81
C VAL A 44 11.92 5.12 -6.63
N LEU A 45 10.96 6.03 -6.80
CA LEU A 45 9.71 6.08 -6.04
C LEU A 45 8.58 5.65 -6.96
N CYS A 46 8.05 4.45 -6.75
CA CYS A 46 6.97 3.90 -7.57
C CYS A 46 5.66 3.88 -6.80
N GLU A 47 4.57 4.32 -7.44
CA GLU A 47 3.23 4.15 -6.88
C GLU A 47 2.93 2.67 -6.57
N LYS A 48 2.03 2.50 -5.61
CA LYS A 48 1.58 1.15 -5.20
C LYS A 48 0.55 0.58 -6.21
N PRO A 49 0.50 -0.74 -6.35
CA PRO A 49 1.49 -1.72 -5.87
C PRO A 49 2.79 -1.60 -6.66
N LEU A 50 3.92 -2.02 -6.07
CA LEU A 50 5.22 -1.94 -6.74
C LEU A 50 5.21 -2.66 -8.11
N SER A 51 4.47 -3.77 -8.19
CA SER A 51 4.27 -4.54 -9.42
C SER A 51 2.93 -5.29 -9.37
N ALA A 52 2.47 -5.79 -10.50
CA ALA A 52 1.31 -6.68 -10.57
C ALA A 52 1.63 -8.10 -10.09
N ASP A 53 2.86 -8.57 -10.30
CA ASP A 53 3.33 -9.92 -9.98
C ASP A 53 4.47 -9.85 -8.94
N TRP A 54 4.41 -10.68 -7.88
CA TRP A 54 5.44 -10.74 -6.85
C TRP A 54 6.83 -11.11 -7.39
N ARG A 55 6.89 -11.89 -8.48
CA ARG A 55 8.14 -12.24 -9.16
C ARG A 55 8.83 -11.02 -9.75
N ASP A 56 8.07 -10.12 -10.30
CA ASP A 56 8.57 -8.84 -10.81
C ASP A 56 9.10 -7.95 -9.69
N ALA A 57 8.43 -7.95 -8.53
CA ALA A 57 8.94 -7.26 -7.33
C ALA A 57 10.32 -7.81 -6.93
N GLY A 58 10.52 -9.12 -6.97
CA GLY A 58 11.81 -9.76 -6.74
C GLY A 58 12.89 -9.34 -7.74
N LEU A 59 12.54 -9.22 -9.02
CA LEU A 59 13.47 -8.70 -10.06
C LEU A 59 13.86 -7.24 -9.79
N ILE A 60 12.90 -6.41 -9.42
CA ILE A 60 13.14 -5.00 -9.07
C ILE A 60 14.11 -4.90 -7.88
N THR A 61 13.87 -5.65 -6.80
CA THR A 61 14.71 -5.66 -5.60
C THR A 61 16.15 -6.08 -5.95
N THR A 62 16.29 -7.19 -6.68
CA THR A 62 17.59 -7.70 -7.10
C THR A 62 18.36 -6.68 -7.95
N GLU A 63 17.70 -6.00 -8.89
CA GLU A 63 18.35 -5.01 -9.74
C GLU A 63 18.75 -3.75 -8.96
N ALA A 64 17.91 -3.31 -7.99
CA ALA A 64 18.22 -2.20 -7.13
C ALA A 64 19.47 -2.49 -6.25
N GLU A 65 19.50 -3.63 -5.59
CA GLU A 65 20.63 -4.08 -4.75
C GLU A 65 21.93 -4.17 -5.56
N LYS A 66 21.89 -4.79 -6.73
CA LYS A 66 23.04 -4.92 -7.64
C LYS A 66 23.66 -3.57 -8.01
N ARG A 67 22.88 -2.51 -8.05
CA ARG A 67 23.30 -1.16 -8.44
C ARG A 67 23.59 -0.23 -7.26
N GLY A 68 23.31 -0.65 -6.03
CA GLY A 68 23.39 0.21 -4.84
C GLY A 68 22.35 1.35 -4.87
N LEU A 69 21.20 1.13 -5.54
CA LEU A 69 20.10 2.06 -5.65
C LEU A 69 18.96 1.62 -4.73
N PHE A 70 18.04 2.53 -4.43
CA PHE A 70 16.84 2.18 -3.67
C PHE A 70 15.58 2.25 -4.54
N VAL A 71 14.59 1.44 -4.15
CA VAL A 71 13.22 1.51 -4.65
C VAL A 71 12.28 1.65 -3.46
N MET A 72 11.42 2.65 -3.51
CA MET A 72 10.39 2.89 -2.51
C MET A 72 9.02 2.75 -3.17
N SER A 73 8.13 1.98 -2.55
CA SER A 73 6.74 1.87 -3.00
C SER A 73 5.85 2.89 -2.31
N GLY A 74 4.91 3.48 -3.04
CA GLY A 74 4.00 4.54 -2.61
C GLY A 74 2.96 4.13 -1.56
N TYR A 75 3.32 3.34 -0.57
CA TYR A 75 2.47 3.03 0.58
C TYR A 75 2.52 4.15 1.62
N GLN A 76 2.01 5.34 1.26
CA GLN A 76 2.14 6.56 2.07
C GLN A 76 1.64 6.43 3.51
N TRP A 77 0.65 5.56 3.79
CA TRP A 77 0.19 5.31 5.15
C TRP A 77 1.30 4.82 6.08
N SER A 78 2.13 3.90 5.61
CA SER A 78 3.26 3.35 6.38
C SER A 78 4.36 4.38 6.63
N HIS A 79 4.38 5.48 5.88
CA HIS A 79 5.33 6.57 6.04
C HIS A 79 4.75 7.77 6.80
N SER A 80 3.48 7.72 7.23
CA SER A 80 2.90 8.78 8.06
C SER A 80 3.52 8.83 9.44
N HIS A 81 3.57 10.02 10.05
CA HIS A 81 4.09 10.18 11.41
C HIS A 81 3.38 9.30 12.42
N ALA A 82 2.05 9.18 12.29
CA ALA A 82 1.23 8.35 13.16
C ALA A 82 1.66 6.88 13.12
N ILE A 83 1.79 6.30 11.94
CA ILE A 83 2.18 4.89 11.77
C ILE A 83 3.65 4.65 12.12
N LEU A 84 4.55 5.57 11.76
CA LEU A 84 5.97 5.46 12.14
C LEU A 84 6.16 5.52 13.66
N SER A 85 5.43 6.39 14.36
CA SER A 85 5.48 6.49 15.82
C SER A 85 4.92 5.23 16.48
N LEU A 86 3.77 4.73 15.99
CA LEU A 86 3.20 3.46 16.44
C LEU A 86 4.17 2.29 16.21
N LYS A 87 4.79 2.20 15.03
CA LYS A 87 5.77 1.15 14.72
C LYS A 87 6.97 1.19 15.67
N LYS A 88 7.49 2.39 16.00
CA LYS A 88 8.58 2.56 16.96
C LYS A 88 8.19 2.06 18.35
N ASP A 89 6.99 2.37 18.83
CA ASP A 89 6.50 1.91 20.13
C ASP A 89 6.31 0.38 20.15
N ILE A 90 5.82 -0.22 19.06
CA ILE A 90 5.72 -1.68 18.91
C ILE A 90 7.12 -2.32 18.99
N LEU A 91 8.08 -1.82 18.21
CA LEU A 91 9.46 -2.33 18.21
C LEU A 91 10.19 -2.13 19.54
N ALA A 92 9.85 -1.09 20.29
CA ALA A 92 10.35 -0.85 21.65
C ALA A 92 9.71 -1.79 22.70
N GLY A 93 8.78 -2.67 22.30
CA GLY A 93 8.12 -3.64 23.19
C GLY A 93 7.00 -3.07 24.05
N LYS A 94 6.59 -1.81 23.86
CA LYS A 94 5.56 -1.13 24.67
C LYS A 94 4.25 -1.91 24.73
N PHE A 95 3.87 -2.52 23.60
CA PHE A 95 2.64 -3.28 23.46
C PHE A 95 2.75 -4.77 23.83
N GLY A 96 3.96 -5.29 24.07
CA GLY A 96 4.19 -6.73 24.17
C GLY A 96 4.04 -7.43 22.82
N ALA A 97 3.85 -8.76 22.81
CA ALA A 97 3.72 -9.51 21.58
C ALA A 97 2.38 -9.20 20.86
N PRO A 98 2.37 -9.20 19.51
CA PRO A 98 1.14 -9.12 18.74
C PRO A 98 0.28 -10.36 18.95
N VAL A 99 -1.04 -10.20 18.99
CA VAL A 99 -2.02 -11.28 19.14
C VAL A 99 -2.85 -11.44 17.88
N SER A 100 -3.48 -10.37 17.41
CA SER A 100 -4.26 -10.40 16.18
C SER A 100 -4.39 -9.01 15.56
N MET A 101 -4.53 -8.99 14.24
CA MET A 101 -4.80 -7.80 13.47
C MET A 101 -6.09 -7.96 12.69
N LYS A 102 -6.91 -6.92 12.64
CA LYS A 102 -8.15 -6.92 11.85
C LYS A 102 -8.34 -5.57 11.19
N THR A 103 -8.62 -5.61 9.87
CA THR A 103 -8.93 -4.41 9.08
C THR A 103 -10.14 -4.66 8.19
N ILE A 104 -11.06 -3.71 8.14
CA ILE A 104 -12.27 -3.75 7.30
C ILE A 104 -12.37 -2.45 6.51
N ILE A 105 -12.61 -2.58 5.19
CA ILE A 105 -12.82 -1.47 4.27
C ILE A 105 -13.88 -1.88 3.26
N LEU A 106 -15.01 -1.17 3.22
CA LEU A 106 -16.10 -1.46 2.30
C LEU A 106 -16.42 -0.21 1.50
N TRP A 107 -15.82 -0.10 0.31
CA TRP A 107 -15.94 1.06 -0.57
C TRP A 107 -16.74 0.73 -1.83
N PRO A 108 -18.03 1.06 -1.89
CA PRO A 108 -18.84 0.80 -3.09
C PRO A 108 -18.21 1.42 -4.34
N ARG A 109 -18.12 0.65 -5.40
CA ARG A 109 -17.68 1.13 -6.71
C ARG A 109 -18.73 0.84 -7.77
N ARG A 110 -19.14 1.88 -8.50
CA ARG A 110 -20.04 1.77 -9.64
C ARG A 110 -19.26 1.29 -10.87
N GLN A 111 -19.98 0.84 -11.90
CA GLN A 111 -19.35 0.42 -13.16
C GLN A 111 -18.49 1.51 -13.82
N SER A 112 -18.83 2.80 -13.63
CA SER A 112 -18.03 3.92 -14.13
C SER A 112 -16.60 3.92 -13.60
N TYR A 113 -16.40 3.45 -12.35
CA TYR A 113 -15.06 3.30 -11.77
C TYR A 113 -14.20 2.34 -12.57
N PHE A 114 -14.75 1.20 -12.97
CA PHE A 114 -14.02 0.16 -13.72
C PHE A 114 -13.81 0.52 -15.19
N LYS A 115 -14.60 1.47 -15.73
CA LYS A 115 -14.52 1.94 -17.11
C LYS A 115 -13.66 3.20 -17.30
N ARG A 116 -13.05 3.71 -16.21
CA ARG A 116 -12.26 4.94 -16.26
C ARG A 116 -10.92 4.75 -17.00
N GLY A 117 -10.38 5.85 -17.54
CA GLY A 117 -9.09 5.88 -18.23
C GLY A 117 -9.02 4.84 -19.36
N SER A 118 -7.93 4.07 -19.42
CA SER A 118 -7.73 3.02 -20.42
C SER A 118 -8.45 1.69 -20.10
N GLY A 119 -9.34 1.66 -19.08
CA GLY A 119 -10.10 0.48 -18.71
C GLY A 119 -9.30 -0.63 -18.02
N TRP A 120 -8.16 -0.33 -17.41
CA TRP A 120 -7.33 -1.29 -16.69
C TRP A 120 -7.90 -1.72 -15.33
N ALA A 121 -8.84 -0.92 -14.76
CA ALA A 121 -9.40 -1.20 -13.45
C ALA A 121 -10.23 -2.49 -13.45
N GLY A 122 -9.94 -3.39 -12.52
CA GLY A 122 -10.60 -4.70 -12.39
C GLY A 122 -10.16 -5.74 -13.42
N THR A 123 -9.13 -5.48 -14.25
CA THR A 123 -8.59 -6.44 -15.21
C THR A 123 -7.47 -7.29 -14.60
N LYS A 124 -7.25 -8.48 -15.17
CA LYS A 124 -6.10 -9.33 -14.88
C LYS A 124 -4.92 -9.02 -15.78
N TYR A 125 -5.20 -8.67 -17.03
CA TYR A 125 -4.19 -8.39 -18.04
C TYR A 125 -4.57 -7.14 -18.84
N ALA A 126 -3.58 -6.40 -19.29
CA ALA A 126 -3.73 -5.37 -20.29
C ALA A 126 -3.96 -5.98 -21.67
N SER A 127 -4.34 -5.17 -22.66
CA SER A 127 -4.62 -5.63 -24.03
C SER A 127 -3.42 -6.27 -24.74
N ASP A 128 -2.20 -5.96 -24.30
CA ASP A 128 -0.95 -6.53 -24.78
C ASP A 128 -0.51 -7.79 -24.02
N GLY A 129 -1.32 -8.28 -23.08
CA GLY A 129 -1.04 -9.43 -22.24
C GLY A 129 -0.20 -9.13 -21.00
N THR A 130 0.19 -7.87 -20.76
CA THR A 130 0.95 -7.49 -19.56
C THR A 130 0.08 -7.67 -18.30
N PRO A 131 0.60 -8.29 -17.22
CA PRO A 131 -0.12 -8.44 -15.98
C PRO A 131 -0.52 -7.09 -15.36
N VAL A 132 -1.77 -6.99 -14.91
CA VAL A 132 -2.32 -5.85 -14.16
C VAL A 132 -2.77 -6.32 -12.78
N PHE A 133 -3.52 -7.42 -12.73
CA PHE A 133 -4.09 -8.03 -11.52
C PHE A 133 -4.76 -7.02 -10.57
N ASP A 134 -5.37 -5.96 -11.13
CA ASP A 134 -6.07 -4.96 -10.33
C ASP A 134 -7.21 -5.59 -9.56
N SER A 135 -7.24 -5.35 -8.25
CA SER A 135 -8.27 -5.85 -7.34
C SER A 135 -8.47 -4.91 -6.16
N VAL A 136 -9.51 -5.16 -5.39
CA VAL A 136 -9.77 -4.41 -4.16
C VAL A 136 -8.59 -4.51 -3.17
N ALA A 137 -7.95 -5.67 -3.06
CA ALA A 137 -6.83 -5.90 -2.14
C ALA A 137 -5.49 -5.38 -2.65
N ASN A 138 -5.23 -5.53 -3.96
CA ASN A 138 -3.94 -5.17 -4.56
C ASN A 138 -3.82 -3.67 -4.88
N ASN A 139 -4.93 -2.96 -5.05
CA ASN A 139 -4.92 -1.55 -5.42
C ASN A 139 -5.68 -0.68 -4.42
N ALA A 140 -7.02 -0.68 -4.46
CA ALA A 140 -7.80 0.33 -3.74
C ALA A 140 -7.59 0.29 -2.21
N ALA A 141 -7.56 -0.90 -1.61
CA ALA A 141 -7.38 -1.11 -0.18
C ALA A 141 -5.97 -1.61 0.20
N ALA A 142 -5.03 -1.61 -0.74
CA ALA A 142 -3.68 -2.14 -0.56
C ALA A 142 -2.90 -1.46 0.58
N HIS A 143 -3.08 -0.16 0.79
CA HIS A 143 -2.45 0.56 1.90
C HIS A 143 -2.72 -0.07 3.26
N TYR A 144 -3.95 -0.53 3.48
CA TYR A 144 -4.40 -1.05 4.77
C TYR A 144 -3.96 -2.49 4.99
N LEU A 145 -3.90 -3.30 3.91
CA LEU A 145 -3.29 -4.63 3.97
C LEU A 145 -1.79 -4.50 4.24
N HIS A 146 -1.10 -3.64 3.51
CA HIS A 146 0.33 -3.36 3.73
C HIS A 146 0.58 -2.86 5.16
N ASN A 147 -0.27 -1.97 5.69
CA ASN A 147 -0.12 -1.42 7.03
C ASN A 147 -0.12 -2.51 8.12
N MET A 148 -0.98 -3.54 8.00
CA MET A 148 -0.98 -4.68 8.92
C MET A 148 0.35 -5.43 8.87
N LEU A 149 0.84 -5.75 7.67
CA LEU A 149 2.11 -6.45 7.49
C LEU A 149 3.30 -5.60 7.94
N TYR A 150 3.27 -4.31 7.65
CA TYR A 150 4.30 -3.37 8.06
C TYR A 150 4.43 -3.28 9.59
N LEU A 151 3.32 -3.13 10.31
CA LEU A 151 3.33 -3.04 11.77
C LEU A 151 3.79 -4.35 12.45
N LEU A 152 3.65 -5.50 11.79
CA LEU A 152 4.16 -6.80 12.27
C LEU A 152 5.64 -7.04 11.92
N GLY A 153 6.24 -6.25 11.06
CA GLY A 153 7.67 -6.40 10.71
C GLY A 153 8.60 -6.11 11.88
N ASP A 154 9.76 -6.72 11.88
CA ASP A 154 10.77 -6.72 12.97
C ASP A 154 11.71 -5.51 12.97
N LYS A 155 11.67 -4.69 11.92
CA LYS A 155 12.46 -3.46 11.78
C LYS A 155 11.59 -2.31 11.28
N LEU A 156 12.13 -1.10 11.39
CA LEU A 156 11.41 0.12 10.98
C LEU A 156 11.10 0.17 9.47
N ASP A 157 11.90 -0.49 8.66
CA ASP A 157 11.86 -0.50 7.21
C ASP A 157 11.36 -1.83 6.62
N THR A 158 10.89 -2.76 7.45
CA THR A 158 10.43 -4.08 7.00
C THR A 158 8.95 -4.32 7.29
N ALA A 159 8.33 -5.13 6.45
CA ALA A 159 7.02 -5.74 6.66
C ALA A 159 7.19 -7.23 6.97
N ALA A 160 6.28 -7.80 7.77
CA ALA A 160 6.28 -9.23 8.05
C ALA A 160 5.84 -10.04 6.82
N THR A 161 6.45 -11.21 6.65
CA THR A 161 6.02 -12.20 5.66
C THR A 161 5.17 -13.26 6.37
N PRO A 162 3.95 -13.54 5.93
CA PRO A 162 3.13 -14.59 6.53
C PRO A 162 3.66 -15.99 6.20
N ASP A 163 3.48 -16.93 7.15
CA ASP A 163 3.80 -18.36 6.95
C ASP A 163 2.77 -19.05 6.06
N SER A 164 1.51 -18.61 6.14
CA SER A 164 0.42 -19.08 5.29
C SER A 164 -0.65 -18.01 5.09
N VAL A 165 -1.40 -18.15 3.99
CA VAL A 165 -2.52 -17.25 3.64
C VAL A 165 -3.72 -18.10 3.23
N ASP A 166 -4.85 -17.87 3.90
CA ASP A 166 -6.16 -18.38 3.51
C ASP A 166 -6.96 -17.21 2.91
N ALA A 167 -7.52 -17.38 1.71
CA ALA A 167 -8.26 -16.31 1.05
C ALA A 167 -9.54 -16.77 0.41
N GLU A 168 -10.61 -16.06 0.67
CA GLU A 168 -11.88 -16.15 -0.05
C GLU A 168 -12.03 -14.90 -0.94
N LEU A 169 -12.10 -15.11 -2.25
CA LEU A 169 -12.11 -14.07 -3.25
C LEU A 169 -13.39 -14.16 -4.08
N PHE A 170 -14.18 -13.10 -4.10
CA PHE A 170 -15.47 -13.06 -4.78
C PHE A 170 -15.50 -11.94 -5.82
N ARG A 171 -16.32 -12.14 -6.85
CA ARG A 171 -16.54 -11.17 -7.91
C ARG A 171 -18.04 -11.00 -8.15
N ALA A 172 -18.58 -9.84 -7.82
CA ALA A 172 -19.97 -9.49 -8.05
C ALA A 172 -20.15 -8.51 -9.21
N ASN A 173 -19.17 -7.64 -9.48
CA ASN A 173 -19.20 -6.75 -10.64
C ASN A 173 -18.75 -7.48 -11.93
N PRO A 174 -19.17 -7.03 -13.12
CA PRO A 174 -18.75 -7.59 -14.41
C PRO A 174 -17.33 -7.13 -14.79
N ILE A 175 -16.34 -7.58 -14.03
CA ILE A 175 -14.90 -7.34 -14.18
C ILE A 175 -14.16 -8.68 -14.27
N GLU A 176 -12.86 -8.68 -14.56
CA GLU A 176 -12.11 -9.93 -14.69
C GLU A 176 -11.60 -10.46 -13.34
N ASN A 177 -11.18 -9.55 -12.46
CA ASN A 177 -10.61 -9.90 -11.18
C ASN A 177 -11.68 -9.83 -10.05
N PHE A 178 -11.29 -10.13 -8.81
CA PHE A 178 -12.18 -10.06 -7.66
C PHE A 178 -12.37 -8.63 -7.16
N ASP A 179 -13.56 -8.33 -6.64
CA ASP A 179 -13.94 -7.07 -6.03
C ASP A 179 -14.29 -7.17 -4.54
N THR A 180 -14.23 -8.38 -4.01
CA THR A 180 -14.41 -8.69 -2.59
C THR A 180 -13.37 -9.70 -2.15
N SER A 181 -12.74 -9.44 -1.01
CA SER A 181 -11.72 -10.32 -0.43
C SER A 181 -11.89 -10.46 1.07
N LEU A 182 -11.74 -11.70 1.55
CA LEU A 182 -11.54 -12.08 2.93
C LEU A 182 -10.20 -12.80 2.99
N ILE A 183 -9.19 -12.16 3.56
CA ILE A 183 -7.81 -12.69 3.59
C ILE A 183 -7.39 -12.85 5.04
N ARG A 184 -6.95 -14.05 5.40
CA ARG A 184 -6.31 -14.36 6.67
C ARG A 184 -4.85 -14.71 6.42
N ALA A 185 -3.95 -13.90 6.93
CA ALA A 185 -2.52 -14.17 6.94
C ALA A 185 -2.12 -14.68 8.33
N ASN A 186 -1.42 -15.80 8.41
CA ASN A 186 -0.98 -16.43 9.65
C ASN A 186 0.54 -16.30 9.78
N PHE A 187 1.00 -16.04 11.00
CA PHE A 187 2.42 -15.83 11.34
C PHE A 187 2.82 -16.69 12.53
N GLY A 188 4.10 -16.86 12.72
CA GLY A 188 4.65 -17.55 13.89
C GLY A 188 4.07 -17.05 15.21
N GLY A 189 4.07 -17.92 16.23
CA GLY A 189 3.52 -17.57 17.54
C GLY A 189 2.00 -17.52 17.63
N GLY A 190 1.27 -17.96 16.59
CA GLY A 190 -0.20 -17.97 16.55
C GLY A 190 -0.84 -16.61 16.20
N VAL A 191 -0.06 -15.65 15.74
CA VAL A 191 -0.54 -14.33 15.30
C VAL A 191 -1.30 -14.47 13.98
N SER A 192 -2.46 -13.82 13.87
CA SER A 192 -3.22 -13.77 12.62
C SER A 192 -3.65 -12.36 12.25
N ALA A 193 -3.61 -12.06 10.95
CA ALA A 193 -4.10 -10.81 10.37
C ALA A 193 -5.30 -11.09 9.46
N LEU A 194 -6.47 -10.54 9.80
CA LEU A 194 -7.71 -10.66 9.03
C LEU A 194 -7.99 -9.36 8.28
N PHE A 195 -7.96 -9.42 6.96
CA PHE A 195 -8.25 -8.31 6.08
C PHE A 195 -9.54 -8.55 5.30
N ILE A 196 -10.47 -7.61 5.36
CA ILE A 196 -11.75 -7.65 4.67
C ILE A 196 -11.92 -6.40 3.84
N ALA A 197 -12.07 -6.56 2.53
CA ALA A 197 -12.29 -5.43 1.63
C ALA A 197 -13.33 -5.77 0.55
N SER A 198 -14.20 -4.82 0.21
CA SER A 198 -15.19 -5.01 -0.84
C SER A 198 -15.53 -3.72 -1.58
N HIS A 199 -15.69 -3.84 -2.90
CA HIS A 199 -16.31 -2.86 -3.78
C HIS A 199 -17.77 -3.19 -4.11
N ALA A 200 -18.21 -4.42 -3.81
CA ALA A 200 -19.54 -4.95 -4.11
C ALA A 200 -20.46 -4.82 -2.90
N ILE A 201 -20.62 -3.62 -2.39
CA ILE A 201 -21.40 -3.31 -1.19
C ILE A 201 -22.29 -2.09 -1.42
N ALA A 202 -23.45 -2.04 -0.78
CA ALA A 202 -24.39 -0.93 -0.93
C ALA A 202 -24.03 0.28 -0.06
N LYS A 203 -23.52 0.04 1.16
CA LYS A 203 -23.20 1.10 2.13
C LYS A 203 -21.70 1.24 2.32
N ASN A 204 -21.20 2.46 2.21
CA ASN A 204 -19.80 2.76 2.50
C ASN A 204 -19.46 2.48 3.97
N VAL A 205 -18.34 1.80 4.19
CA VAL A 205 -17.66 1.71 5.49
C VAL A 205 -16.22 2.10 5.26
N ASN A 206 -15.86 3.26 5.80
CA ASN A 206 -14.50 3.74 5.73
C ASN A 206 -13.54 2.86 6.55
N PRO A 207 -12.23 2.96 6.33
CA PRO A 207 -11.27 2.08 6.97
C PRO A 207 -11.43 2.09 8.48
N ARG A 208 -11.52 0.90 9.03
CA ARG A 208 -11.39 0.67 10.47
C ARG A 208 -10.46 -0.49 10.72
N PHE A 209 -9.66 -0.39 11.77
CA PHE A 209 -8.85 -1.50 12.22
C PHE A 209 -8.80 -1.63 13.74
N GLU A 210 -8.54 -2.85 14.19
CA GLU A 210 -8.28 -3.22 15.56
C GLU A 210 -7.10 -4.18 15.58
N TYR A 211 -6.02 -3.79 16.25
CA TYR A 211 -4.79 -4.56 16.38
C TYR A 211 -4.54 -4.85 17.85
N ALA A 212 -4.72 -6.11 18.23
CA ALA A 212 -4.57 -6.57 19.60
C ALA A 212 -3.14 -7.04 19.86
N PHE A 213 -2.61 -6.60 20.99
CA PHE A 213 -1.32 -6.97 21.56
C PHE A 213 -1.50 -7.45 22.99
N GLU A 214 -0.46 -8.07 23.58
CA GLU A 214 -0.50 -8.52 24.97
C GLU A 214 -0.84 -7.42 25.97
N ASN A 215 -0.34 -6.19 25.79
CA ASN A 215 -0.47 -5.10 26.74
C ASN A 215 -1.48 -4.02 26.33
N GLY A 216 -2.11 -4.12 25.16
CA GLY A 216 -3.06 -3.10 24.70
C GLY A 216 -3.64 -3.42 23.35
N THR A 217 -4.54 -2.53 22.89
CA THR A 217 -5.20 -2.63 21.58
C THR A 217 -5.09 -1.29 20.88
N VAL A 218 -4.60 -1.30 19.65
CA VAL A 218 -4.57 -0.15 18.75
C VAL A 218 -5.81 -0.18 17.88
N TYR A 219 -6.47 0.94 17.73
CA TYR A 219 -7.69 1.04 16.94
C TYR A 219 -7.76 2.34 16.13
N TYR A 220 -8.46 2.24 15.04
CA TYR A 220 -8.79 3.32 14.13
C TYR A 220 -10.19 3.08 13.56
N ASP A 221 -11.03 4.08 13.57
CA ASP A 221 -12.36 4.04 12.97
C ASP A 221 -12.70 5.42 12.42
N GLN A 222 -12.50 5.60 11.12
CA GLN A 222 -12.70 6.87 10.45
C GLN A 222 -14.14 7.38 10.55
N ASP A 223 -15.12 6.48 10.56
CA ASP A 223 -16.54 6.85 10.64
C ASP A 223 -17.01 7.09 12.08
N GLY A 224 -16.40 6.42 13.06
CA GLY A 224 -16.86 6.42 14.45
C GLY A 224 -16.08 7.33 15.39
N CYS A 225 -14.74 7.35 15.28
CA CYS A 225 -13.86 8.04 16.22
C CYS A 225 -13.01 9.15 15.57
N GLY A 226 -13.29 9.47 14.30
CA GLY A 226 -12.46 10.40 13.51
C GLY A 226 -11.15 9.78 13.03
N SER A 227 -10.35 10.56 12.32
CA SER A 227 -9.14 10.09 11.62
C SER A 227 -7.92 9.90 12.53
N VAL A 228 -8.07 9.64 13.83
CA VAL A 228 -6.96 9.53 14.77
C VAL A 228 -6.73 8.07 15.17
N ILE A 229 -5.47 7.62 15.04
CA ILE A 229 -5.04 6.32 15.55
C ILE A 229 -4.84 6.42 17.07
N ARG A 230 -5.47 5.51 17.81
CA ARG A 230 -5.38 5.45 19.27
C ARG A 230 -5.01 4.06 19.74
N ALA A 231 -4.34 3.99 20.88
CA ALA A 231 -4.12 2.76 21.61
C ALA A 231 -4.73 2.86 22.99
N LYS A 232 -5.38 1.79 23.44
CA LYS A 232 -5.85 1.60 24.81
C LYS A 232 -5.01 0.52 25.46
N MET A 233 -4.23 0.89 26.47
CA MET A 233 -3.38 -0.02 27.22
C MET A 233 -4.17 -0.74 28.31
N LYS A 234 -3.69 -1.91 28.78
CA LYS A 234 -4.35 -2.69 29.84
C LYS A 234 -4.32 -2.01 31.20
N ASP A 235 -3.37 -1.13 31.46
CA ASP A 235 -3.28 -0.31 32.66
C ASP A 235 -4.24 0.90 32.67
N GLY A 236 -4.98 1.10 31.56
CA GLY A 236 -5.95 2.16 31.37
C GLY A 236 -5.41 3.40 30.65
N GLU A 237 -4.11 3.47 30.35
CA GLU A 237 -3.54 4.56 29.53
C GLU A 237 -4.16 4.55 28.13
N THR A 238 -4.40 5.75 27.59
CA THR A 238 -4.78 5.95 26.18
C THR A 238 -3.71 6.79 25.51
N ILE A 239 -3.21 6.30 24.37
CA ILE A 239 -2.16 6.95 23.59
C ILE A 239 -2.76 7.37 22.25
N GLU A 240 -2.54 8.62 21.85
CA GLU A 240 -2.92 9.10 20.51
C GLU A 240 -1.68 9.25 19.64
N TYR A 241 -1.74 8.66 18.42
CA TYR A 241 -0.65 8.73 17.44
C TYR A 241 -0.89 9.79 16.36
N GLY A 242 -2.08 10.37 16.31
CA GLY A 242 -2.46 11.37 15.31
C GLY A 242 -3.19 10.79 14.10
N ASP A 243 -3.44 11.68 13.14
CA ASP A 243 -4.08 11.34 11.86
C ASP A 243 -3.02 10.83 10.87
N PRO A 244 -3.18 9.62 10.28
CA PRO A 244 -2.26 9.12 9.27
C PRO A 244 -2.31 9.90 7.95
N PHE A 245 -3.26 10.80 7.78
CA PHE A 245 -3.35 11.74 6.64
C PHE A 245 -2.83 13.14 6.96
N GLU A 246 -2.49 13.42 8.22
CA GLU A 246 -1.92 14.71 8.60
C GLU A 246 -0.48 14.80 8.09
N HIS A 247 -0.24 15.78 7.24
CA HIS A 247 1.08 16.09 6.69
C HIS A 247 1.68 17.27 7.46
N ASP A 248 2.92 17.12 7.91
CA ASP A 248 3.67 18.22 8.49
C ASP A 248 4.02 19.23 7.38
N ALA A 249 3.32 20.36 7.37
CA ALA A 249 3.50 21.41 6.39
C ALA A 249 4.93 22.02 6.34
N ASN A 250 5.78 21.68 7.32
CA ASN A 250 7.17 22.14 7.39
C ASN A 250 8.17 21.12 6.81
N LYS A 251 7.72 19.93 6.41
CA LYS A 251 8.54 18.96 5.69
C LYS A 251 8.12 18.95 4.24
N VAL A 252 9.09 18.86 3.35
CA VAL A 252 8.83 18.68 1.91
C VAL A 252 8.22 17.28 1.76
N ASP A 253 6.91 17.19 1.91
CA ASP A 253 6.16 16.03 1.49
C ASP A 253 6.29 15.99 -0.02
N ILE A 254 6.87 14.92 -0.53
CA ILE A 254 6.67 14.55 -1.93
C ILE A 254 5.23 14.06 -1.99
N ALA A 255 4.30 15.00 -2.00
CA ALA A 255 2.91 14.74 -2.29
C ALA A 255 2.88 14.22 -3.72
N VAL A 256 2.79 12.92 -3.89
CA VAL A 256 2.34 12.34 -5.15
C VAL A 256 0.87 12.72 -5.25
N ASN A 257 0.61 13.91 -5.78
CA ASN A 257 -0.73 14.29 -6.18
C ASN A 257 -1.20 13.23 -7.15
N ASN A 258 -2.23 12.49 -6.77
CA ASN A 258 -3.06 11.74 -7.71
C ASN A 258 -3.70 12.79 -8.63
N ALA A 259 -2.96 13.23 -9.63
CA ALA A 259 -3.53 13.97 -10.74
C ALA A 259 -4.55 13.01 -11.36
N SER A 260 -5.82 13.30 -11.14
CA SER A 260 -6.89 12.73 -11.94
C SER A 260 -6.55 13.08 -13.38
N VAL A 261 -6.11 12.10 -14.13
CA VAL A 261 -6.08 12.22 -15.59
C VAL A 261 -7.53 12.06 -16.00
N ASP A 262 -8.19 13.21 -16.27
CA ASP A 262 -9.47 13.27 -16.94
C ASP A 262 -9.39 12.66 -18.34
#